data_55079c382930f1b20c3c4f3f10c0ddf7
#
_entry.id   55079c382930f1b20c3c4f3f10c0ddf7
#
_cell.length_a   1.000
_cell.length_b   1.000
_cell.length_c   1.000
_cell.angle_alpha   90.00
_cell.angle_beta   90.00
_cell.angle_gamma   90.00
#
_symmetry.space_group_name_H-M   'P 1'
#
loop_
_entity.id
_entity.type
_entity.pdbx_description
1 polymer ?
#
loop_
_entity_poly.entity_id
_entity_poly.type
_entity_poly.pdbx_seq_one_letter_code
_entity_poly.pdbx_strand_id
1 'polypeptide(L)'
;MPRKPRKAPERVEEALDIYSTWDIRVARLFYYSFVLAAIIIMLGTWISLIAGIPIKIWDWYLRLDVGFQVAIIGAIITAHLLVLVLFYAMFRGGIYRMCRILYKNRLVAKKYEDNTVLRWLVGVMLLGIYFTLFAVIIGVLTVDFWTWLDTIWKWMVENFNVGHWILWLGLIVLSVVLFFFFMFVIWNHIVFLVLRLITRTKEEEEIEIEIKKEQIRKLSEEDRRKAYRKETGKIATYRGRETRGYKSWKKKMGVSE
;
A
#
# COMPACT_ATOMS: atom_id res chain seq x y z
N MET A 1 -18.48 -10.15 38.29
CA MET A 1 -17.67 -8.95 38.01
C MET A 1 -18.07 -8.36 36.69
N PRO A 2 -18.57 -7.12 36.60
CA PRO A 2 -18.96 -6.51 35.31
C PRO A 2 -17.70 -6.23 34.50
N ARG A 3 -17.64 -6.72 33.26
CA ARG A 3 -16.56 -6.40 32.31
C ARG A 3 -16.60 -4.91 31.99
N LYS A 4 -15.52 -4.19 32.30
CA LYS A 4 -15.36 -2.78 31.87
C LYS A 4 -15.54 -2.70 30.35
N PRO A 5 -16.34 -1.76 29.85
CA PRO A 5 -16.50 -1.57 28.41
C PRO A 5 -15.13 -1.23 27.81
N ARG A 6 -14.73 -1.99 26.79
CA ARG A 6 -13.50 -1.71 26.03
C ARG A 6 -13.67 -0.35 25.34
N LYS A 7 -12.84 0.60 25.70
CA LYS A 7 -12.72 1.90 25.02
C LYS A 7 -12.20 1.66 23.58
N ALA A 8 -13.11 1.42 22.65
CA ALA A 8 -12.78 1.23 21.24
C ALA A 8 -12.34 2.51 20.48
N PRO A 9 -12.75 3.75 20.88
CA PRO A 9 -12.35 4.97 20.17
C PRO A 9 -10.89 5.36 20.34
N GLU A 10 -10.32 5.22 21.53
CA GLU A 10 -8.93 5.63 21.83
C GLU A 10 -7.87 4.99 20.91
N ARG A 11 -8.03 3.72 20.55
CA ARG A 11 -7.03 3.02 19.73
C ARG A 11 -6.96 3.49 18.27
N VAL A 12 -8.02 4.04 17.73
CA VAL A 12 -8.05 4.50 16.33
C VAL A 12 -7.46 5.91 16.24
N GLU A 13 -7.70 6.76 17.23
CA GLU A 13 -7.14 8.11 17.31
C GLU A 13 -5.63 8.05 17.59
N GLU A 14 -5.17 7.27 18.56
CA GLU A 14 -3.75 7.02 18.81
C GLU A 14 -3.01 6.42 17.58
N ALA A 15 -3.69 5.56 16.81
CA ALA A 15 -3.10 4.98 15.61
C ALA A 15 -3.02 5.97 14.43
N LEU A 16 -3.83 7.04 14.43
CA LEU A 16 -3.78 8.11 13.43
C LEU A 16 -2.70 9.16 13.76
N ASP A 17 -2.29 9.31 15.02
CA ASP A 17 -1.24 10.24 15.46
C ASP A 17 0.14 9.95 14.83
N ILE A 18 0.31 8.73 14.31
CA ILE A 18 1.52 8.32 13.58
C ILE A 18 1.63 9.01 12.21
N TYR A 19 0.48 9.37 11.61
CA TYR A 19 0.41 9.95 10.27
C TYR A 19 0.36 11.47 10.32
N SER A 20 1.01 12.12 9.36
CA SER A 20 0.91 13.58 9.25
C SER A 20 -0.52 14.00 8.85
N THR A 21 -0.87 15.25 9.14
CA THR A 21 -2.17 15.82 8.72
C THR A 21 -2.34 15.76 7.20
N TRP A 22 -1.26 15.86 6.45
CA TRP A 22 -1.25 15.71 4.99
C TRP A 22 -1.55 14.27 4.57
N ASP A 23 -0.92 13.27 5.19
CA ASP A 23 -1.15 11.86 4.91
C ASP A 23 -2.63 11.48 5.12
N ILE A 24 -3.22 11.99 6.19
CA ILE A 24 -4.64 11.78 6.51
C ILE A 24 -5.55 12.45 5.47
N ARG A 25 -5.20 13.66 5.00
CA ARG A 25 -5.97 14.36 3.95
C ARG A 25 -5.95 13.58 2.64
N VAL A 26 -4.79 13.12 2.22
CA VAL A 26 -4.64 12.32 0.99
C VAL A 26 -5.39 10.98 1.10
N ALA A 27 -5.25 10.28 2.23
CA ALA A 27 -6.00 9.04 2.47
C ALA A 27 -7.51 9.27 2.48
N ARG A 28 -7.98 10.40 3.04
CA ARG A 28 -9.39 10.82 3.03
C ARG A 28 -9.87 11.11 1.61
N LEU A 29 -9.07 11.79 0.80
CA LEU A 29 -9.39 12.07 -0.60
C LEU A 29 -9.63 10.77 -1.37
N PHE A 30 -8.69 9.83 -1.33
CA PHE A 30 -8.85 8.53 -1.99
C PHE A 30 -10.06 7.76 -1.47
N TYR A 31 -10.24 7.71 -0.16
CA TYR A 31 -11.39 7.04 0.44
C TYR A 31 -12.72 7.56 -0.08
N TYR A 32 -12.93 8.88 -0.05
CA TYR A 32 -14.19 9.45 -0.54
C TYR A 32 -14.34 9.35 -2.05
N SER A 33 -13.25 9.40 -2.82
CA SER A 33 -13.30 9.18 -4.27
C SER A 33 -13.72 7.76 -4.61
N PHE A 34 -13.24 6.74 -3.89
CA PHE A 34 -13.71 5.36 -4.05
C PHE A 34 -15.19 5.20 -3.68
N VAL A 35 -15.62 5.81 -2.57
CA VAL A 35 -17.02 5.77 -2.15
C VAL A 35 -17.90 6.44 -3.20
N LEU A 36 -17.51 7.61 -3.73
CA LEU A 36 -18.24 8.32 -4.77
C LEU A 36 -18.35 7.47 -6.05
N ALA A 37 -17.25 6.91 -6.54
CA ALA A 37 -17.25 6.04 -7.71
C ALA A 37 -18.19 4.84 -7.52
N ALA A 38 -18.14 4.20 -6.34
CA ALA A 38 -19.03 3.09 -6.02
C ALA A 38 -20.52 3.48 -6.00
N ILE A 39 -20.85 4.65 -5.46
CA ILE A 39 -22.22 5.16 -5.48
C ILE A 39 -22.69 5.39 -6.92
N ILE A 40 -21.87 6.02 -7.77
CA ILE A 40 -22.22 6.28 -9.17
C ILE A 40 -22.41 4.96 -9.93
N ILE A 41 -21.51 3.98 -9.75
CA ILE A 41 -21.63 2.66 -10.37
C ILE A 41 -22.91 1.96 -9.93
N MET A 42 -23.22 1.98 -8.64
CA MET A 42 -24.43 1.36 -8.09
C MET A 42 -25.70 2.02 -8.67
N LEU A 43 -25.76 3.35 -8.71
CA LEU A 43 -26.89 4.08 -9.29
C LEU A 43 -27.03 3.77 -10.79
N GLY A 44 -25.92 3.81 -11.54
CA GLY A 44 -25.94 3.50 -12.97
C GLY A 44 -26.40 2.07 -13.25
N THR A 45 -25.95 1.10 -12.46
CA THR A 45 -26.38 -0.30 -12.55
C THR A 45 -27.89 -0.42 -12.34
N TRP A 46 -28.43 0.24 -11.30
CA TRP A 46 -29.86 0.19 -11.02
C TRP A 46 -30.71 0.80 -12.12
N ILE A 47 -30.35 2.00 -12.54
CA ILE A 47 -31.09 2.70 -13.61
C ILE A 47 -31.02 1.88 -14.90
N SER A 48 -29.84 1.29 -15.21
CA SER A 48 -29.67 0.43 -16.37
C SER A 48 -30.54 -0.83 -16.30
N LEU A 49 -30.58 -1.48 -15.15
CA LEU A 49 -31.42 -2.67 -14.94
C LEU A 49 -32.91 -2.34 -15.10
N ILE A 50 -33.39 -1.26 -14.48
CA ILE A 50 -34.79 -0.85 -14.55
C ILE A 50 -35.16 -0.47 -15.99
N ALA A 51 -34.33 0.33 -16.66
CA ALA A 51 -34.56 0.76 -18.02
C ALA A 51 -34.42 -0.37 -19.05
N GLY A 52 -33.66 -1.40 -18.75
CA GLY A 52 -33.42 -2.55 -19.63
C GLY A 52 -34.37 -3.73 -19.43
N ILE A 53 -35.30 -3.67 -18.43
CA ILE A 53 -36.25 -4.75 -18.23
C ILE A 53 -37.23 -4.81 -19.41
N PRO A 54 -37.22 -5.88 -20.23
CA PRO A 54 -38.18 -6.03 -21.32
C PRO A 54 -39.61 -6.02 -20.79
N ILE A 55 -40.51 -5.41 -21.53
CA ILE A 55 -41.96 -5.34 -21.19
C ILE A 55 -42.51 -6.75 -20.88
N LYS A 56 -42.05 -7.78 -21.60
CA LYS A 56 -42.45 -9.17 -21.38
C LYS A 56 -42.11 -9.69 -19.97
N ILE A 57 -41.03 -9.20 -19.36
CA ILE A 57 -40.65 -9.59 -17.99
C ILE A 57 -41.59 -8.90 -16.99
N TRP A 58 -41.98 -7.68 -17.24
CA TRP A 58 -42.99 -6.98 -16.44
C TRP A 58 -44.33 -7.66 -16.51
N ASP A 59 -44.79 -8.04 -17.71
CA ASP A 59 -46.01 -8.79 -17.90
C ASP A 59 -45.96 -10.17 -17.20
N TRP A 60 -44.85 -10.85 -17.26
CA TRP A 60 -44.65 -12.10 -16.52
C TRP A 60 -44.73 -11.89 -15.01
N TYR A 61 -43.99 -10.89 -14.48
CA TYR A 61 -44.00 -10.55 -13.06
C TYR A 61 -45.39 -10.20 -12.55
N LEU A 62 -46.14 -9.39 -13.29
CA LEU A 62 -47.49 -8.99 -12.90
C LEU A 62 -48.50 -10.14 -12.94
N ARG A 63 -48.20 -11.21 -13.66
CA ARG A 63 -49.05 -12.44 -13.69
C ARG A 63 -48.73 -13.43 -12.56
N LEU A 64 -47.66 -13.20 -11.79
CA LEU A 64 -47.36 -14.02 -10.63
C LEU A 64 -48.32 -13.77 -9.49
N ASP A 65 -48.55 -14.80 -8.66
CA ASP A 65 -49.26 -14.59 -7.39
C ASP A 65 -48.55 -13.56 -6.52
N VAL A 66 -49.33 -12.82 -5.75
CA VAL A 66 -48.83 -11.72 -4.87
C VAL A 66 -47.70 -12.20 -3.97
N GLY A 67 -47.74 -13.43 -3.49
CA GLY A 67 -46.70 -14.04 -2.66
C GLY A 67 -45.35 -14.12 -3.39
N PHE A 68 -45.33 -14.53 -4.65
CA PHE A 68 -44.12 -14.55 -5.47
C PHE A 68 -43.60 -13.16 -5.84
N GLN A 69 -44.51 -12.21 -6.11
CA GLN A 69 -44.14 -10.83 -6.38
C GLN A 69 -43.41 -10.23 -5.16
N VAL A 70 -43.96 -10.41 -3.96
CA VAL A 70 -43.32 -9.94 -2.70
C VAL A 70 -42.02 -10.65 -2.44
N ALA A 71 -41.92 -11.99 -2.72
CA ALA A 71 -40.69 -12.74 -2.54
C ALA A 71 -39.55 -12.23 -3.45
N ILE A 72 -39.84 -11.93 -4.71
CA ILE A 72 -38.86 -11.38 -5.67
C ILE A 72 -38.37 -10.00 -5.20
N ILE A 73 -39.27 -9.09 -4.82
CA ILE A 73 -38.89 -7.78 -4.29
C ILE A 73 -38.05 -7.95 -3.00
N GLY A 74 -38.49 -8.83 -2.10
CA GLY A 74 -37.77 -9.13 -0.86
C GLY A 74 -36.36 -9.66 -1.12
N ALA A 75 -36.20 -10.56 -2.09
CA ALA A 75 -34.89 -11.10 -2.49
C ALA A 75 -33.97 -10.00 -3.05
N ILE A 76 -34.51 -9.11 -3.88
CA ILE A 76 -33.76 -7.97 -4.44
C ILE A 76 -33.31 -7.02 -3.32
N ILE A 77 -34.19 -6.67 -2.40
CA ILE A 77 -33.87 -5.80 -1.26
C ILE A 77 -32.81 -6.49 -0.37
N THR A 78 -32.97 -7.79 -0.10
CA THR A 78 -32.03 -8.54 0.74
C THR A 78 -30.63 -8.62 0.10
N ALA A 79 -30.56 -8.86 -1.21
CA ALA A 79 -29.30 -8.84 -1.96
C ALA A 79 -28.62 -7.45 -1.86
N HIS A 80 -29.41 -6.38 -1.91
CA HIS A 80 -28.90 -5.00 -1.75
C HIS A 80 -28.36 -4.75 -0.36
N LEU A 81 -29.11 -5.14 0.65
CA LEU A 81 -28.64 -4.99 2.04
C LEU A 81 -27.36 -5.79 2.28
N LEU A 82 -27.25 -6.99 1.69
CA LEU A 82 -26.04 -7.79 1.75
C LEU A 82 -24.84 -7.04 1.14
N VAL A 83 -25.00 -6.45 -0.06
CA VAL A 83 -23.97 -5.66 -0.72
C VAL A 83 -23.60 -4.45 0.14
N LEU A 84 -24.59 -3.72 0.70
CA LEU A 84 -24.33 -2.59 1.59
C LEU A 84 -23.57 -3.00 2.86
N VAL A 85 -23.90 -4.15 3.47
CA VAL A 85 -23.19 -4.68 4.65
C VAL A 85 -21.75 -5.03 4.30
N LEU A 86 -21.52 -5.70 3.17
CA LEU A 86 -20.17 -6.03 2.69
C LEU A 86 -19.37 -4.73 2.42
N PHE A 87 -19.99 -3.74 1.78
CA PHE A 87 -19.38 -2.42 1.55
C PHE A 87 -19.01 -1.75 2.87
N TYR A 88 -19.96 -1.69 3.83
CA TYR A 88 -19.69 -1.13 5.15
C TYR A 88 -18.56 -1.87 5.87
N ALA A 89 -18.54 -3.21 5.80
CA ALA A 89 -17.49 -4.02 6.42
C ALA A 89 -16.11 -3.74 5.78
N MET A 90 -16.05 -3.57 4.45
CA MET A 90 -14.83 -3.20 3.73
C MET A 90 -14.35 -1.79 4.11
N PHE A 91 -15.28 -0.84 4.24
CA PHE A 91 -14.96 0.57 4.49
C PHE A 91 -14.94 0.95 5.97
N ARG A 92 -15.34 0.06 6.89
CA ARG A 92 -15.25 0.29 8.34
C ARG A 92 -13.80 0.57 8.74
N GLY A 93 -13.54 1.77 9.25
CA GLY A 93 -12.18 2.26 9.52
C GLY A 93 -11.40 2.62 8.25
N GLY A 94 -12.12 2.97 7.16
CA GLY A 94 -11.57 3.13 5.81
C GLY A 94 -10.42 4.12 5.71
N ILE A 95 -10.52 5.26 6.38
CA ILE A 95 -9.43 6.26 6.38
C ILE A 95 -8.17 5.69 7.01
N TYR A 96 -8.27 4.98 8.15
CA TYR A 96 -7.12 4.35 8.79
C TYR A 96 -6.53 3.22 7.92
N ARG A 97 -7.37 2.37 7.31
CA ARG A 97 -6.91 1.34 6.38
C ARG A 97 -6.24 1.96 5.17
N MET A 98 -6.79 3.05 4.64
CA MET A 98 -6.22 3.80 3.52
C MET A 98 -4.86 4.39 3.89
N CYS A 99 -4.72 5.03 5.07
CA CYS A 99 -3.44 5.47 5.59
C CYS A 99 -2.45 4.31 5.72
N ARG A 100 -2.89 3.15 6.20
CA ARG A 100 -2.04 1.97 6.34
C ARG A 100 -1.58 1.42 4.99
N ILE A 101 -2.42 1.42 3.97
CA ILE A 101 -2.04 0.96 2.62
C ILE A 101 -1.08 1.95 1.97
N LEU A 102 -1.41 3.24 1.99
CA LEU A 102 -0.62 4.29 1.35
C LEU A 102 0.72 4.51 2.07
N TYR A 103 0.73 4.44 3.41
CA TYR A 103 1.86 4.85 4.26
C TYR A 103 2.30 3.76 5.25
N LYS A 104 2.16 2.48 4.89
CA LYS A 104 2.45 1.31 5.76
C LYS A 104 3.75 1.43 6.55
N ASN A 105 4.71 2.15 6.02
CA ASN A 105 6.07 2.19 6.51
C ASN A 105 6.49 3.58 7.01
N ARG A 106 5.52 4.46 7.33
CA ARG A 106 5.80 5.86 7.73
C ARG A 106 6.69 5.96 8.97
N LEU A 107 6.53 5.06 9.95
CA LEU A 107 7.37 5.02 11.16
C LEU A 107 8.84 4.75 10.82
N VAL A 108 9.08 3.86 9.86
CA VAL A 108 10.43 3.55 9.42
C VAL A 108 10.98 4.68 8.55
N ALA A 109 10.13 5.33 7.73
CA ALA A 109 10.54 6.48 6.94
C ALA A 109 10.96 7.69 7.79
N LYS A 110 10.38 7.84 9.01
CA LYS A 110 10.81 8.86 9.99
C LYS A 110 12.26 8.68 10.43
N LYS A 111 12.72 7.43 10.57
CA LYS A 111 14.11 7.08 10.92
C LYS A 111 15.12 7.50 9.82
N TYR A 112 14.63 7.77 8.60
CA TYR A 112 15.46 8.09 7.41
C TYR A 112 15.19 9.49 6.85
N GLU A 113 14.70 10.41 7.69
CA GLU A 113 14.47 11.81 7.27
C GLU A 113 15.75 12.49 6.75
N ASP A 114 16.91 12.06 7.22
CA ASP A 114 18.22 12.59 6.80
C ASP A 114 18.63 12.25 5.36
N ASN A 115 17.92 11.32 4.69
CA ASN A 115 18.23 10.91 3.33
C ASN A 115 17.37 11.62 2.27
N THR A 116 17.16 12.91 2.41
CA THR A 116 16.32 13.73 1.51
C THR A 116 16.80 13.65 0.05
N VAL A 117 18.10 13.66 -0.19
CA VAL A 117 18.69 13.57 -1.54
C VAL A 117 18.35 12.24 -2.21
N LEU A 118 18.47 11.12 -1.48
CA LEU A 118 18.13 9.81 -2.00
C LEU A 118 16.64 9.71 -2.35
N ARG A 119 15.76 10.28 -1.52
CA ARG A 119 14.32 10.33 -1.78
C ARG A 119 14.02 11.07 -3.08
N TRP A 120 14.68 12.21 -3.31
CA TRP A 120 14.55 12.97 -4.54
C TRP A 120 15.05 12.20 -5.75
N LEU A 121 16.22 11.55 -5.67
CA LEU A 121 16.79 10.74 -6.76
C LEU A 121 15.86 9.58 -7.12
N VAL A 122 15.36 8.83 -6.13
CA VAL A 122 14.39 7.74 -6.36
C VAL A 122 13.07 8.29 -6.94
N GLY A 123 12.63 9.45 -6.48
CA GLY A 123 11.46 10.14 -7.01
C GLY A 123 11.61 10.50 -8.49
N VAL A 124 12.72 11.11 -8.87
CA VAL A 124 13.03 11.48 -10.27
C VAL A 124 13.15 10.21 -11.15
N MET A 125 13.80 9.16 -10.65
CA MET A 125 13.90 7.89 -11.35
C MET A 125 12.50 7.28 -11.61
N LEU A 126 11.61 7.27 -10.62
CA LEU A 126 10.25 6.78 -10.78
C LEU A 126 9.44 7.62 -11.76
N LEU A 127 9.57 8.95 -11.73
CA LEU A 127 8.96 9.83 -12.73
C LEU A 127 9.44 9.50 -14.13
N GLY A 128 10.73 9.23 -14.31
CA GLY A 128 11.30 8.79 -15.59
C GLY A 128 10.70 7.47 -16.06
N ILE A 129 10.56 6.48 -15.17
CA ILE A 129 9.92 5.20 -15.48
C ILE A 129 8.46 5.40 -15.89
N TYR A 130 7.70 6.19 -15.13
CA TYR A 130 6.30 6.47 -15.46
C TYR A 130 6.15 7.20 -16.78
N PHE A 131 7.00 8.19 -17.04
CA PHE A 131 7.01 8.92 -18.30
C PHE A 131 7.30 7.97 -19.48
N THR A 132 8.28 7.08 -19.34
CA THR A 132 8.62 6.08 -20.35
C THR A 132 7.47 5.11 -20.60
N LEU A 133 6.86 4.57 -19.54
CA LEU A 133 5.70 3.68 -19.65
C LEU A 133 4.52 4.39 -20.34
N PHE A 134 4.26 5.63 -19.96
CA PHE A 134 3.20 6.43 -20.56
C PHE A 134 3.46 6.71 -22.04
N ALA A 135 4.71 7.04 -22.40
CA ALA A 135 5.11 7.24 -23.80
C ALA A 135 4.96 5.95 -24.64
N VAL A 136 5.33 4.79 -24.09
CA VAL A 136 5.12 3.49 -24.74
C VAL A 136 3.64 3.20 -24.93
N ILE A 137 2.81 3.42 -23.92
CA ILE A 137 1.35 3.22 -24.01
C ILE A 137 0.77 4.13 -25.08
N ILE A 138 1.13 5.42 -25.12
CA ILE A 138 0.69 6.34 -26.16
C ILE A 138 1.18 5.85 -27.54
N GLY A 139 2.44 5.45 -27.66
CA GLY A 139 3.01 4.97 -28.91
C GLY A 139 2.27 3.73 -29.45
N VAL A 140 1.92 2.79 -28.58
CA VAL A 140 1.14 1.59 -28.96
C VAL A 140 -0.31 1.94 -29.32
N LEU A 141 -0.91 2.90 -28.61
CA LEU A 141 -2.32 3.27 -28.81
C LEU A 141 -2.55 4.22 -30.02
N THR A 142 -1.51 4.90 -30.52
CA THR A 142 -1.68 5.94 -31.55
C THR A 142 -1.98 5.39 -32.94
N VAL A 143 -1.61 4.14 -33.26
CA VAL A 143 -1.73 3.62 -34.63
C VAL A 143 -3.19 3.40 -35.05
N ASP A 144 -4.02 2.83 -34.15
CA ASP A 144 -5.44 2.54 -34.47
C ASP A 144 -6.42 2.97 -33.33
N PHE A 145 -5.90 3.60 -32.29
CA PHE A 145 -6.68 3.91 -31.11
C PHE A 145 -7.89 4.80 -31.39
N TRP A 146 -7.71 5.83 -32.22
CA TRP A 146 -8.78 6.77 -32.53
C TRP A 146 -9.89 6.13 -33.34
N THR A 147 -9.56 5.25 -34.25
CA THR A 147 -10.53 4.49 -35.06
C THR A 147 -11.30 3.51 -34.19
N TRP A 148 -10.59 2.83 -33.30
CA TRP A 148 -11.19 1.92 -32.31
C TRP A 148 -12.09 2.68 -31.32
N LEU A 149 -11.65 3.84 -30.83
CA LEU A 149 -12.42 4.69 -29.92
C LEU A 149 -13.71 5.22 -30.58
N ASP A 150 -13.62 5.66 -31.84
CA ASP A 150 -14.78 6.11 -32.62
C ASP A 150 -15.79 4.99 -32.83
N THR A 151 -15.32 3.79 -33.14
CA THR A 151 -16.18 2.61 -33.29
C THR A 151 -16.90 2.26 -31.99
N ILE A 152 -16.19 2.25 -30.88
CA ILE A 152 -16.79 2.00 -29.54
C ILE A 152 -17.77 3.12 -29.20
N TRP A 153 -17.40 4.39 -29.44
CA TRP A 153 -18.25 5.52 -29.16
C TRP A 153 -19.57 5.44 -29.91
N LYS A 154 -19.55 5.17 -31.21
CA LYS A 154 -20.74 4.96 -32.04
C LYS A 154 -21.60 3.83 -31.49
N TRP A 155 -20.99 2.69 -31.20
CA TRP A 155 -21.70 1.56 -30.62
C TRP A 155 -22.34 1.92 -29.26
N MET A 156 -21.63 2.65 -28.40
CA MET A 156 -22.17 3.10 -27.10
C MET A 156 -23.37 4.04 -27.28
N VAL A 157 -23.26 5.02 -28.18
CA VAL A 157 -24.35 5.96 -28.47
C VAL A 157 -25.61 5.25 -28.95
N GLU A 158 -25.46 4.21 -29.76
CA GLU A 158 -26.58 3.43 -30.31
C GLU A 158 -27.23 2.48 -29.29
N ASN A 159 -26.43 1.92 -28.39
CA ASN A 159 -26.86 0.80 -27.53
C ASN A 159 -27.05 1.19 -26.06
N PHE A 160 -26.53 2.34 -25.60
CA PHE A 160 -26.56 2.71 -24.21
C PHE A 160 -27.84 3.47 -23.85
N ASN A 161 -28.49 3.03 -22.79
CA ASN A 161 -29.50 3.82 -22.09
C ASN A 161 -28.84 4.78 -21.05
N VAL A 162 -29.63 5.63 -20.45
CA VAL A 162 -29.15 6.61 -19.44
C VAL A 162 -28.41 5.91 -18.28
N GLY A 163 -28.88 4.75 -17.86
CA GLY A 163 -28.24 3.97 -16.79
C GLY A 163 -26.85 3.49 -17.17
N HIS A 164 -26.66 3.04 -18.43
CA HIS A 164 -25.35 2.65 -18.93
C HIS A 164 -24.37 3.82 -18.97
N TRP A 165 -24.81 5.02 -19.34
CA TRP A 165 -23.97 6.22 -19.31
C TRP A 165 -23.53 6.59 -17.90
N ILE A 166 -24.43 6.50 -16.92
CA ILE A 166 -24.09 6.74 -15.52
C ILE A 166 -23.12 5.67 -15.01
N LEU A 167 -23.33 4.40 -15.36
CA LEU A 167 -22.44 3.30 -15.03
C LEU A 167 -21.04 3.52 -15.60
N TRP A 168 -20.95 3.89 -16.89
CA TRP A 168 -19.69 4.22 -17.55
C TRP A 168 -18.95 5.37 -16.87
N LEU A 169 -19.65 6.44 -16.52
CA LEU A 169 -19.07 7.56 -15.79
C LEU A 169 -18.46 7.06 -14.45
N GLY A 170 -19.19 6.23 -13.73
CA GLY A 170 -18.68 5.64 -12.48
C GLY A 170 -17.43 4.78 -12.68
N LEU A 171 -17.38 3.97 -13.75
CA LEU A 171 -16.22 3.14 -14.10
C LEU A 171 -15.02 4.00 -14.52
N ILE A 172 -15.24 5.08 -15.26
CA ILE A 172 -14.15 6.02 -15.63
C ILE A 172 -13.61 6.68 -14.36
N VAL A 173 -14.46 7.19 -13.47
CA VAL A 173 -14.04 7.79 -12.21
C VAL A 173 -13.26 6.77 -11.37
N LEU A 174 -13.75 5.53 -11.26
CA LEU A 174 -13.06 4.46 -10.54
C LEU A 174 -11.68 4.16 -11.14
N SER A 175 -11.59 4.07 -12.46
CA SER A 175 -10.33 3.79 -13.17
C SER A 175 -9.30 4.89 -12.93
N VAL A 176 -9.71 6.16 -12.99
CA VAL A 176 -8.85 7.32 -12.71
C VAL A 176 -8.37 7.30 -11.25
N VAL A 177 -9.28 7.05 -10.30
CA VAL A 177 -8.94 6.97 -8.88
C VAL A 177 -7.98 5.81 -8.62
N LEU A 178 -8.23 4.63 -9.20
CA LEU A 178 -7.34 3.46 -9.11
C LEU A 178 -5.96 3.75 -9.69
N PHE A 179 -5.89 4.38 -10.86
CA PHE A 179 -4.63 4.75 -11.48
C PHE A 179 -3.77 5.63 -10.56
N PHE A 180 -4.32 6.74 -10.06
CA PHE A 180 -3.60 7.62 -9.14
C PHE A 180 -3.29 6.94 -7.81
N PHE A 181 -4.20 6.10 -7.31
CA PHE A 181 -3.99 5.33 -6.09
C PHE A 181 -2.80 4.38 -6.23
N PHE A 182 -2.74 3.58 -7.31
CA PHE A 182 -1.62 2.67 -7.56
C PHE A 182 -0.32 3.43 -7.79
N MET A 183 -0.34 4.52 -8.56
CA MET A 183 0.83 5.40 -8.73
C MET A 183 1.37 5.86 -7.38
N PHE A 184 0.49 6.30 -6.49
CA PHE A 184 0.87 6.78 -5.18
C PHE A 184 1.39 5.67 -4.26
N VAL A 185 0.76 4.50 -4.29
CA VAL A 185 1.21 3.30 -3.54
C VAL A 185 2.59 2.87 -4.02
N ILE A 186 2.80 2.73 -5.33
CA ILE A 186 4.08 2.34 -5.91
C ILE A 186 5.17 3.35 -5.53
N TRP A 187 4.90 4.65 -5.67
CA TRP A 187 5.83 5.70 -5.28
C TRP A 187 6.30 5.54 -3.83
N ASN A 188 5.35 5.45 -2.90
CA ASN A 188 5.68 5.32 -1.49
C ASN A 188 6.40 4.01 -1.15
N HIS A 189 6.01 2.90 -1.79
CA HIS A 189 6.58 1.59 -1.49
C HIS A 189 7.98 1.40 -2.09
N ILE A 190 8.23 1.87 -3.31
CA ILE A 190 9.55 1.75 -3.95
C ILE A 190 10.57 2.63 -3.22
N VAL A 191 10.24 3.89 -2.92
CA VAL A 191 11.12 4.75 -2.11
C VAL A 191 11.48 4.09 -0.80
N PHE A 192 10.48 3.50 -0.14
CA PHE A 192 10.68 2.79 1.12
C PHE A 192 11.54 1.52 0.95
N LEU A 193 11.30 0.72 -0.11
CA LEU A 193 12.05 -0.51 -0.38
C LEU A 193 13.53 -0.19 -0.60
N VAL A 194 13.84 0.84 -1.37
CA VAL A 194 15.23 1.29 -1.59
C VAL A 194 15.87 1.75 -0.28
N LEU A 195 15.16 2.57 0.51
CA LEU A 195 15.66 2.99 1.83
C LEU A 195 15.90 1.80 2.76
N ARG A 196 15.00 0.83 2.79
CA ARG A 196 15.14 -0.37 3.61
C ARG A 196 16.33 -1.23 3.20
N LEU A 197 16.57 -1.40 1.89
CA LEU A 197 17.72 -2.16 1.40
C LEU A 197 19.04 -1.54 1.86
N ILE A 198 19.17 -0.20 1.73
CA ILE A 198 20.38 0.51 2.15
C ILE A 198 20.61 0.40 3.66
N THR A 199 19.54 0.46 4.45
CA THR A 199 19.67 0.41 5.92
C THR A 199 19.83 -1.00 6.43
N ARG A 200 19.14 -1.96 5.81
CA ARG A 200 19.29 -3.36 6.20
C ARG A 200 20.76 -3.79 6.11
N THR A 201 21.46 -3.34 5.07
CA THR A 201 22.90 -3.60 4.92
C THR A 201 23.70 -3.04 6.11
N LYS A 202 23.39 -1.82 6.57
CA LYS A 202 24.06 -1.23 7.74
C LYS A 202 23.70 -1.92 9.06
N GLU A 203 22.45 -2.25 9.26
CA GLU A 203 21.98 -2.97 10.46
C GLU A 203 22.58 -4.38 10.52
N GLU A 204 22.69 -5.07 9.38
CA GLU A 204 23.34 -6.37 9.29
C GLU A 204 24.84 -6.27 9.62
N GLU A 205 25.54 -5.25 9.12
CA GLU A 205 26.93 -4.99 9.47
C GLU A 205 27.12 -4.67 10.96
N GLU A 206 26.24 -3.86 11.55
CA GLU A 206 26.26 -3.53 12.98
C GLU A 206 26.02 -4.78 13.84
N ILE A 207 25.04 -5.62 13.45
CA ILE A 207 24.72 -6.88 14.13
C ILE A 207 25.90 -7.86 14.01
N GLU A 208 26.50 -8.00 12.83
CA GLU A 208 27.68 -8.87 12.64
C GLU A 208 28.86 -8.41 13.51
N ILE A 209 29.10 -7.10 13.58
CA ILE A 209 30.14 -6.51 14.43
C ILE A 209 29.82 -6.79 15.91
N GLU A 210 28.57 -6.71 16.32
CA GLU A 210 28.17 -6.94 17.70
C GLU A 210 28.25 -8.41 18.09
N ILE A 211 27.82 -9.33 17.22
CA ILE A 211 28.00 -10.78 17.39
C ILE A 211 29.50 -11.13 17.48
N LYS A 212 30.31 -10.55 16.58
CA LYS A 212 31.75 -10.76 16.60
C LYS A 212 32.40 -10.26 17.89
N LYS A 213 32.00 -9.10 18.40
CA LYS A 213 32.44 -8.57 19.69
C LYS A 213 32.06 -9.50 20.83
N GLU A 214 30.83 -10.00 20.84
CA GLU A 214 30.33 -10.90 21.88
C GLU A 214 31.07 -12.25 21.85
N GLN A 215 31.34 -12.80 20.67
CA GLN A 215 32.14 -14.01 20.49
C GLN A 215 33.56 -13.80 21.03
N ILE A 216 34.20 -12.68 20.70
CA ILE A 216 35.55 -12.36 21.16
C ILE A 216 35.61 -12.16 22.69
N ARG A 217 34.55 -11.59 23.29
CA ARG A 217 34.46 -11.47 24.76
C ARG A 217 34.45 -12.82 25.47
N LYS A 218 33.81 -13.84 24.87
CA LYS A 218 33.71 -15.19 25.44
C LYS A 218 34.97 -16.04 25.24
N LEU A 219 35.92 -15.61 24.39
CA LEU A 219 37.16 -16.34 24.14
C LEU A 219 38.14 -16.20 25.29
N SER A 220 38.98 -17.23 25.47
CA SER A 220 40.15 -17.18 26.33
C SER A 220 41.20 -16.18 25.81
N GLU A 221 42.10 -15.70 26.68
CA GLU A 221 43.11 -14.72 26.26
C GLU A 221 44.05 -15.30 25.16
N GLU A 222 44.33 -16.61 25.19
CA GLU A 222 45.08 -17.27 24.12
C GLU A 222 44.36 -17.28 22.80
N ASP A 223 43.06 -17.56 22.81
CA ASP A 223 42.24 -17.59 21.61
C ASP A 223 41.99 -16.18 21.04
N ARG A 224 41.92 -15.18 21.91
CA ARG A 224 41.90 -13.76 21.50
C ARG A 224 43.17 -13.36 20.75
N ARG A 225 44.32 -13.80 21.24
CA ARG A 225 45.64 -13.57 20.56
C ARG A 225 45.68 -14.25 19.20
N LYS A 226 45.17 -15.48 19.08
CA LYS A 226 45.01 -16.18 17.80
C LYS A 226 44.05 -15.45 16.85
N ALA A 227 42.91 -15.01 17.36
CA ALA A 227 41.91 -14.25 16.59
C ALA A 227 42.51 -12.94 16.06
N TYR A 228 43.20 -12.18 16.91
CA TYR A 228 43.88 -10.95 16.49
C TYR A 228 44.91 -11.21 15.39
N ARG A 229 45.74 -12.26 15.55
CA ARG A 229 46.73 -12.64 14.55
C ARG A 229 46.09 -13.04 13.22
N LYS A 230 44.97 -13.75 13.28
CA LYS A 230 44.21 -14.16 12.08
C LYS A 230 43.60 -12.96 11.35
N GLU A 231 43.11 -11.99 12.09
CA GLU A 231 42.43 -10.82 11.53
C GLU A 231 43.39 -9.74 11.02
N THR A 232 44.48 -9.49 11.75
CA THR A 232 45.38 -8.38 11.42
C THR A 232 46.71 -8.81 10.81
N GLY A 233 47.03 -10.10 10.83
CA GLY A 233 48.35 -10.62 10.45
C GLY A 233 49.46 -10.26 11.44
N LYS A 234 49.19 -9.54 12.53
CA LYS A 234 50.18 -9.00 13.47
C LYS A 234 50.25 -9.82 14.75
N ILE A 235 51.41 -9.75 15.39
CA ILE A 235 51.66 -10.46 16.66
C ILE A 235 51.02 -9.70 17.81
N ALA A 236 50.25 -10.42 18.66
CA ALA A 236 49.56 -9.83 19.81
C ALA A 236 50.51 -9.46 20.96
N THR A 237 51.56 -10.27 21.15
CA THR A 237 52.53 -10.09 22.23
C THR A 237 53.97 -10.08 21.67
N TYR A 238 54.81 -9.17 22.21
CA TYR A 238 56.22 -9.09 21.88
C TYR A 238 57.05 -9.00 23.17
N ARG A 239 57.99 -9.89 23.35
CA ARG A 239 58.81 -9.99 24.56
C ARG A 239 57.99 -10.05 25.87
N GLY A 240 56.91 -10.84 25.86
CA GLY A 240 56.01 -11.00 27.01
C GLY A 240 55.04 -9.86 27.27
N ARG A 241 55.08 -8.75 26.51
CA ARG A 241 54.20 -7.60 26.64
C ARG A 241 53.23 -7.51 25.49
N GLU A 242 52.01 -7.06 25.78
CA GLU A 242 51.00 -6.80 24.74
C GLU A 242 51.40 -5.65 23.83
N THR A 243 51.24 -5.85 22.52
CA THR A 243 51.53 -4.82 21.53
C THR A 243 50.45 -3.71 21.58
N ARG A 244 50.85 -2.48 21.23
CA ARG A 244 49.88 -1.36 21.13
C ARG A 244 48.71 -1.68 20.21
N GLY A 245 48.96 -2.39 19.10
CA GLY A 245 47.91 -2.81 18.18
C GLY A 245 46.92 -3.77 18.78
N TYR A 246 47.39 -4.73 19.60
CA TYR A 246 46.51 -5.65 20.27
C TYR A 246 45.66 -4.97 21.37
N LYS A 247 46.25 -4.07 22.14
CA LYS A 247 45.51 -3.27 23.14
C LYS A 247 44.39 -2.42 22.49
N SER A 248 44.72 -1.74 21.38
CA SER A 248 43.75 -0.98 20.62
C SER A 248 42.63 -1.86 20.03
N TRP A 249 42.97 -3.06 19.57
CA TRP A 249 42.00 -4.02 19.05
C TRP A 249 41.11 -4.56 20.18
N LYS A 250 41.66 -4.92 21.35
CA LYS A 250 40.84 -5.29 22.53
C LYS A 250 39.83 -4.21 22.90
N LYS A 251 40.26 -2.94 22.94
CA LYS A 251 39.39 -1.80 23.22
C LYS A 251 38.29 -1.68 22.19
N LYS A 252 38.61 -1.84 20.91
CA LYS A 252 37.64 -1.81 19.81
C LYS A 252 36.60 -2.96 19.90
N MET A 253 37.03 -4.13 20.37
CA MET A 253 36.15 -5.29 20.58
C MET A 253 35.40 -5.26 21.91
N GLY A 254 35.61 -4.22 22.73
CA GLY A 254 34.93 -4.06 24.01
C GLY A 254 35.36 -5.05 25.07
N VAL A 255 36.60 -5.57 24.95
CA VAL A 255 37.27 -6.37 25.96
C VAL A 255 38.14 -5.40 26.77
N SER A 256 37.56 -4.82 27.83
CA SER A 256 38.35 -4.04 28.81
C SER A 256 39.11 -4.98 29.75
N GLU A 257 40.25 -4.52 30.23
CA GLU A 257 41.03 -5.15 31.31
C GLU A 257 40.21 -5.29 32.58
#